data_f22e907db218fd4f74619f533554f5e7
#
_entry.id   f22e907db218fd4f74619f533554f5e7
#
_cell.length_a   1.000
_cell.length_b   1.000
_cell.length_c   1.000
_cell.angle_alpha   90.00
_cell.angle_beta   90.00
_cell.angle_gamma   90.00
#
_symmetry.space_group_name_H-M   'P 1'
#
loop_
_entity.id
_entity.type
_entity.pdbx_description
1 polymer ?
#
loop_
_entity_poly.entity_id
_entity_poly.type
_entity_poly.pdbx_seq_one_letter_code
_entity_poly.pdbx_strand_id
1 'polypeptide(L)'
;ECLVGSEMCIRDRLKIVIHTAKPGIVIGKGGAEIENLKKQVEKLTSAKKLSIDIKEVKRPDKDAQLVAENIAQQLENRISFRRAMKSCMGRTMKQGAKGIKTSCSGRLGGADMARTEFYSEGTIPLQTLRADIDYGFAEANTTYGKVGVKVWIYEGEVLPTKTNKEGSDK
;
A
#
# COMPACT_ATOMS: atom_id res chain seq x y z
N GLU A 1 -24.83 -11.51 -13.43
CA GLU A 1 -24.70 -12.05 -12.08
C GLU A 1 -24.27 -13.51 -12.04
N CYS A 2 -24.88 -14.38 -12.79
CA CYS A 2 -24.56 -15.82 -12.78
C CYS A 2 -23.38 -16.25 -13.65
N LEU A 3 -22.95 -15.44 -14.58
CA LEU A 3 -21.90 -15.81 -15.53
C LEU A 3 -20.50 -15.78 -14.93
N VAL A 4 -20.28 -14.99 -13.90
CA VAL A 4 -19.01 -14.97 -13.17
C VAL A 4 -18.88 -16.16 -12.21
N GLY A 5 -19.99 -16.74 -11.79
CA GLY A 5 -20.02 -17.86 -10.85
C GLY A 5 -19.61 -19.22 -11.43
N SER A 6 -19.80 -19.44 -12.73
CA SER A 6 -19.58 -20.78 -13.30
C SER A 6 -18.09 -21.13 -13.45
N GLU A 7 -17.22 -20.18 -13.74
CA GLU A 7 -15.79 -20.42 -13.80
C GLU A 7 -15.13 -20.46 -12.42
N MET A 8 -15.66 -19.73 -11.43
CA MET A 8 -15.18 -19.81 -10.06
C MET A 8 -15.49 -21.15 -9.39
N CYS A 9 -16.58 -21.81 -9.76
CA CYS A 9 -16.93 -23.14 -9.26
C CYS A 9 -15.98 -24.25 -9.73
N ILE A 10 -15.27 -24.06 -10.83
CA ILE A 10 -14.35 -25.08 -11.38
C ILE A 10 -12.96 -24.99 -10.76
N ARG A 11 -12.56 -23.83 -10.21
CA ARG A 11 -11.26 -23.63 -9.56
C ARG A 11 -11.41 -23.37 -8.05
N ASP A 12 -11.63 -24.43 -7.30
CA ASP A 12 -11.64 -24.41 -5.82
C ASP A 12 -10.27 -24.03 -5.19
N ARG A 13 -9.55 -23.11 -5.83
CA ARG A 13 -8.21 -22.73 -5.44
C ARG A 13 -8.14 -21.25 -5.16
N LEU A 14 -7.98 -20.86 -3.88
CA LEU A 14 -7.77 -19.49 -3.45
C LEU A 14 -6.27 -19.24 -3.26
N LYS A 15 -5.75 -18.22 -3.92
CA LYS A 15 -4.37 -17.76 -3.78
C LYS A 15 -4.36 -16.38 -3.15
N ILE A 16 -3.79 -16.26 -1.93
CA ILE A 16 -3.62 -15.00 -1.22
C ILE A 16 -2.16 -14.59 -1.33
N VAL A 17 -1.89 -13.38 -1.75
CA VAL A 17 -0.55 -12.80 -1.80
C VAL A 17 -0.46 -11.69 -0.76
N ILE A 18 0.44 -11.84 0.22
CA ILE A 18 0.64 -10.86 1.29
C ILE A 18 1.93 -10.10 0.99
N HIS A 19 1.83 -8.80 0.75
CA HIS A 19 2.98 -7.92 0.62
C HIS A 19 3.35 -7.36 1.99
N THR A 20 4.56 -7.61 2.47
CA THR A 20 5.00 -7.20 3.81
C THR A 20 6.46 -6.75 3.82
N ALA A 21 6.76 -5.78 4.69
CA ALA A 21 8.14 -5.34 4.94
C ALA A 21 8.94 -6.33 5.79
N LYS A 22 8.25 -7.16 6.60
CA LYS A 22 8.89 -8.11 7.54
C LYS A 22 8.26 -9.49 7.43
N PRO A 23 8.64 -10.28 6.43
CA PRO A 23 8.05 -11.61 6.20
C PRO A 23 8.23 -12.57 7.38
N GLY A 24 9.32 -12.46 8.11
CA GLY A 24 9.61 -13.32 9.26
C GLY A 24 8.56 -13.25 10.39
N ILE A 25 7.92 -12.10 10.60
CA ILE A 25 6.87 -11.94 11.60
C ILE A 25 5.60 -12.68 11.16
N VAL A 26 5.25 -12.60 9.88
CA VAL A 26 4.05 -13.27 9.32
C VAL A 26 4.22 -14.78 9.26
N ILE A 27 5.43 -15.26 8.97
CA ILE A 27 5.74 -16.69 8.93
C ILE A 27 5.73 -17.27 10.36
N GLY A 28 6.25 -16.51 11.34
CA GLY A 28 6.39 -16.92 12.72
C GLY A 28 7.49 -17.98 12.94
N LYS A 29 7.64 -18.41 14.16
CA LYS A 29 8.63 -19.45 14.52
C LYS A 29 8.20 -20.79 13.91
N GLY A 30 9.04 -21.34 13.01
CA GLY A 30 8.79 -22.63 12.36
C GLY A 30 7.54 -22.68 11.47
N GLY A 31 6.99 -21.53 11.04
CA GLY A 31 5.80 -21.48 10.18
C GLY A 31 4.46 -21.65 10.92
N ALA A 32 4.45 -21.64 12.25
CA ALA A 32 3.23 -21.87 13.03
C ALA A 32 2.16 -20.79 12.80
N GLU A 33 2.57 -19.51 12.63
CA GLU A 33 1.61 -18.42 12.45
C GLU A 33 0.93 -18.45 11.08
N ILE A 34 1.68 -18.79 10.04
CA ILE A 34 1.10 -18.94 8.69
C ILE A 34 0.12 -20.10 8.60
N GLU A 35 0.38 -21.20 9.31
CA GLU A 35 -0.56 -22.33 9.39
C GLU A 35 -1.84 -21.95 10.14
N ASN A 36 -1.72 -21.17 11.22
CA ASN A 36 -2.87 -20.66 11.95
C ASN A 36 -3.72 -19.70 11.10
N LEU A 37 -3.07 -18.79 10.37
CA LEU A 37 -3.74 -17.92 9.41
C LEU A 37 -4.46 -18.72 8.33
N LYS A 38 -3.82 -19.74 7.79
CA LYS A 38 -4.42 -20.65 6.80
C LYS A 38 -5.68 -21.29 7.34
N LYS A 39 -5.63 -21.86 8.56
CA LYS A 39 -6.79 -22.47 9.22
C LYS A 39 -7.93 -21.46 9.49
N GLN A 40 -7.59 -20.22 9.85
CA GLN A 40 -8.60 -19.16 10.06
C GLN A 40 -9.29 -18.79 8.75
N VAL A 41 -8.53 -18.61 7.67
CA VAL A 41 -9.08 -18.28 6.36
C VAL A 41 -9.88 -19.45 5.78
N GLU A 42 -9.44 -20.70 5.96
CA GLU A 42 -10.20 -21.91 5.57
C GLU A 42 -11.57 -21.99 6.26
N LYS A 43 -11.67 -21.57 7.52
CA LYS A 43 -12.97 -21.50 8.25
C LYS A 43 -13.91 -20.43 7.71
N LEU A 44 -13.36 -19.34 7.17
CA LEU A 44 -14.14 -18.23 6.63
C LEU A 44 -14.52 -18.43 5.16
N THR A 45 -13.76 -19.28 4.46
CA THR A 45 -13.90 -19.46 3.02
C THR A 45 -14.25 -20.91 2.72
N SER A 46 -15.23 -21.15 1.83
CA SER A 46 -15.60 -22.51 1.37
C SER A 46 -14.60 -23.11 0.37
N ALA A 47 -13.41 -22.52 0.20
CA ALA A 47 -12.42 -22.95 -0.77
C ALA A 47 -11.70 -24.24 -0.33
N LYS A 48 -11.65 -25.24 -1.22
CA LYS A 48 -11.02 -26.55 -0.93
C LYS A 48 -9.49 -26.49 -0.88
N LYS A 49 -8.87 -25.54 -1.57
CA LYS A 49 -7.41 -25.38 -1.61
C LYS A 49 -7.03 -23.93 -1.42
N LEU A 50 -6.30 -23.63 -0.34
CA LEU A 50 -5.78 -22.30 -0.02
C LEU A 50 -4.25 -22.32 -0.14
N SER A 51 -3.70 -21.38 -0.92
CA SER A 51 -2.27 -21.08 -0.95
C SER A 51 -2.03 -19.65 -0.48
N ILE A 52 -1.07 -19.46 0.42
CA ILE A 52 -0.65 -18.15 0.90
C ILE A 52 0.80 -17.95 0.45
N ASP A 53 1.02 -16.92 -0.38
CA ASP A 53 2.34 -16.51 -0.83
C ASP A 53 2.72 -15.21 -0.14
N ILE A 54 3.91 -15.16 0.47
CA ILE A 54 4.43 -13.95 1.11
C ILE A 54 5.45 -13.32 0.19
N LYS A 55 5.23 -12.06 -0.17
CA LYS A 55 6.17 -11.25 -0.93
C LYS A 55 6.80 -10.19 -0.04
N GLU A 56 8.12 -10.20 0.03
CA GLU A 56 8.87 -9.18 0.74
C GLU A 56 8.96 -7.88 -0.06
N VAL A 57 8.60 -6.76 0.59
CA VAL A 57 8.82 -5.43 0.06
C VAL A 57 10.18 -4.94 0.55
N LYS A 58 11.17 -4.94 -0.36
CA LYS A 58 12.58 -4.58 -0.03
C LYS A 58 12.75 -3.15 0.46
N ARG A 59 11.92 -2.22 -0.02
CA ARG A 59 11.99 -0.79 0.31
C ARG A 59 10.63 -0.27 0.79
N PRO A 60 10.24 -0.54 2.05
CA PRO A 60 8.92 -0.20 2.56
C PRO A 60 8.63 1.30 2.59
N ASP A 61 9.66 2.13 2.76
CA ASP A 61 9.50 3.60 2.74
C ASP A 61 9.33 4.16 1.31
N LYS A 62 9.42 3.34 0.26
CA LYS A 62 9.11 3.70 -1.14
C LYS A 62 7.73 3.21 -1.59
N ASP A 63 7.12 2.32 -0.86
CA ASP A 63 5.78 1.82 -1.11
C ASP A 63 4.76 2.79 -0.50
N ALA A 64 3.91 3.38 -1.33
CA ALA A 64 2.99 4.42 -0.89
C ALA A 64 1.95 3.90 0.10
N GLN A 65 1.52 2.63 -0.04
CA GLN A 65 0.55 2.02 0.86
C GLN A 65 1.14 1.83 2.26
N LEU A 66 2.36 1.30 2.35
CA LEU A 66 3.04 1.10 3.64
C LEU A 66 3.37 2.43 4.33
N VAL A 67 3.72 3.45 3.56
CA VAL A 67 3.93 4.82 4.10
C VAL A 67 2.63 5.41 4.62
N ALA A 68 1.51 5.23 3.90
CA ALA A 68 0.20 5.70 4.35
C ALA A 68 -0.24 5.01 5.64
N GLU A 69 -0.08 3.70 5.74
CA GLU A 69 -0.38 2.92 6.96
C GLU A 69 0.50 3.33 8.14
N ASN A 70 1.78 3.59 7.90
CA ASN A 70 2.70 4.08 8.94
C ASN A 70 2.27 5.46 9.48
N ILE A 71 1.84 6.37 8.60
CA ILE A 71 1.29 7.67 9.01
C ILE A 71 0.02 7.46 9.82
N ALA A 72 -0.91 6.61 9.35
CA ALA A 72 -2.15 6.31 10.04
C ALA A 72 -1.90 5.75 11.45
N GLN A 73 -1.00 4.79 11.59
CA GLN A 73 -0.61 4.23 12.88
C GLN A 73 0.02 5.27 13.83
N GLN A 74 0.83 6.18 13.31
CA GLN A 74 1.36 7.28 14.12
C GLN A 74 0.26 8.23 14.61
N LEU A 75 -0.77 8.50 13.77
CA LEU A 75 -1.92 9.31 14.18
C LEU A 75 -2.76 8.62 15.26
N GLU A 76 -2.97 7.32 15.18
CA GLU A 76 -3.62 6.52 16.22
C GLU A 76 -2.86 6.56 17.55
N ASN A 77 -1.53 6.56 17.48
CA ASN A 77 -0.63 6.72 18.63
C ASN A 77 -0.55 8.18 19.15
N ARG A 78 -1.45 9.06 18.72
CA ARG A 78 -1.56 10.47 19.15
C ARG A 78 -0.33 11.32 18.84
N ILE A 79 0.44 10.95 17.83
CA ILE A 79 1.54 11.78 17.34
C ILE A 79 0.95 12.92 16.51
N SER A 80 1.51 14.13 16.62
CA SER A 80 1.09 15.28 15.82
C SER A 80 1.18 14.94 14.31
N PHE A 81 0.09 15.19 13.59
CA PHE A 81 -0.01 14.90 12.16
C PHE A 81 1.10 15.56 11.34
N ARG A 82 1.50 16.80 11.71
CA ARG A 82 2.61 17.51 11.04
C ARG A 82 3.94 16.77 11.20
N ARG A 83 4.20 16.26 12.40
CA ARG A 83 5.43 15.50 12.68
C ARG A 83 5.41 14.15 11.97
N ALA A 84 4.29 13.45 11.99
CA ALA A 84 4.11 12.16 11.33
C ALA A 84 4.35 12.28 9.81
N MET A 85 3.68 13.23 9.14
CA MET A 85 3.85 13.46 7.71
C MET A 85 5.30 13.82 7.35
N LYS A 86 5.90 14.82 8.01
CA LYS A 86 7.27 15.26 7.70
C LYS A 86 8.30 14.17 7.97
N SER A 87 8.16 13.39 9.03
CA SER A 87 9.07 12.28 9.35
C SER A 87 9.02 11.19 8.27
N CYS A 88 7.82 10.82 7.80
CA CYS A 88 7.67 9.83 6.75
C CYS A 88 8.20 10.35 5.39
N MET A 89 7.89 11.60 5.03
CA MET A 89 8.41 12.23 3.83
C MET A 89 9.94 12.23 3.80
N GLY A 90 10.58 12.65 4.89
CA GLY A 90 12.05 12.67 4.98
C GLY A 90 12.68 11.28 4.86
N ARG A 91 12.01 10.20 5.32
CA ARG A 91 12.49 8.82 5.13
C ARG A 91 12.36 8.38 3.67
N THR A 92 11.22 8.64 3.04
CA THR A 92 10.99 8.32 1.63
C THR A 92 11.99 9.04 0.71
N MET A 93 12.26 10.32 0.95
CA MET A 93 13.26 11.07 0.18
C MET A 93 14.68 10.51 0.35
N LYS A 94 15.06 10.08 1.56
CA LYS A 94 16.34 9.41 1.82
C LYS A 94 16.48 8.07 1.10
N GLN A 95 15.37 7.37 0.85
CA GLN A 95 15.33 6.12 0.09
C GLN A 95 15.45 6.34 -1.43
N GLY A 96 15.53 7.59 -1.87
CA GLY A 96 15.74 7.94 -3.28
C GLY A 96 14.46 8.07 -4.11
N ALA A 97 13.33 8.40 -3.51
CA ALA A 97 12.16 8.88 -4.25
C ALA A 97 12.44 10.27 -4.84
N LYS A 98 11.92 10.56 -6.03
CA LYS A 98 12.09 11.87 -6.68
C LYS A 98 11.15 12.93 -6.13
N GLY A 99 10.05 12.50 -5.53
CA GLY A 99 9.10 13.38 -4.86
C GLY A 99 8.05 12.60 -4.10
N ILE A 100 7.48 13.26 -3.09
CA ILE A 100 6.39 12.72 -2.28
C ILE A 100 5.39 13.81 -1.96
N LYS A 101 4.11 13.46 -2.00
CA LYS A 101 3.00 14.29 -1.53
C LYS A 101 2.17 13.48 -0.55
N THR A 102 1.94 14.04 0.62
CA THR A 102 1.07 13.44 1.64
C THR A 102 -0.10 14.37 1.92
N SER A 103 -1.28 13.81 2.11
CA SER A 103 -2.49 14.55 2.46
C SER A 103 -3.20 13.85 3.60
N CYS A 104 -3.54 14.60 4.64
CA CYS A 104 -4.36 14.13 5.75
C CYS A 104 -5.66 14.92 5.79
N SER A 105 -6.80 14.24 5.89
CA SER A 105 -8.13 14.83 5.92
C SER A 105 -8.95 14.27 7.07
N GLY A 106 -9.65 15.15 7.78
CA GLY A 106 -10.47 14.82 8.92
C GLY A 106 -10.32 15.81 10.06
N ARG A 107 -10.67 15.39 11.28
CA ARG A 107 -10.53 16.20 12.50
C ARG A 107 -9.08 16.16 13.01
N LEU A 108 -8.22 16.88 12.33
CA LEU A 108 -6.79 16.90 12.62
C LEU A 108 -6.50 17.53 13.99
N GLY A 109 -5.83 16.76 14.84
CA GLY A 109 -5.51 17.19 16.22
C GLY A 109 -6.72 17.34 17.14
N GLY A 110 -7.87 16.73 16.78
CA GLY A 110 -9.12 16.82 17.57
C GLY A 110 -9.94 18.09 17.34
N ALA A 111 -9.64 18.86 16.29
CA ALA A 111 -10.43 20.04 15.93
C ALA A 111 -11.89 19.68 15.63
N ASP A 112 -12.85 20.55 16.01
CA ASP A 112 -14.28 20.34 15.78
C ASP A 112 -14.61 20.33 14.29
N MET A 113 -14.00 21.22 13.53
CA MET A 113 -14.16 21.27 12.07
C MET A 113 -13.08 20.44 11.38
N ALA A 114 -13.52 19.55 10.52
CA ALA A 114 -12.62 18.78 9.66
C ALA A 114 -11.94 19.70 8.65
N ARG A 115 -10.66 19.43 8.39
CA ARG A 115 -9.89 20.09 7.35
C ARG A 115 -8.94 19.13 6.66
N THR A 116 -8.50 19.52 5.50
CA THR A 116 -7.46 18.79 4.75
C THR A 116 -6.17 19.59 4.78
N GLU A 117 -5.09 18.95 5.20
CA GLU A 117 -3.74 19.50 5.10
C GLU A 117 -2.88 18.59 4.24
N PHE A 118 -2.05 19.18 3.41
CA PHE A 118 -1.12 18.46 2.55
C PHE A 118 0.28 19.05 2.64
N TYR A 119 1.26 18.19 2.48
CA TYR A 119 2.67 18.55 2.36
C TYR A 119 3.25 17.85 1.15
N SER A 120 4.14 18.52 0.46
CA SER A 120 4.86 17.96 -0.68
C SER A 120 6.33 18.28 -0.59
N GLU A 121 7.17 17.37 -1.05
CA GLU A 121 8.61 17.51 -1.13
C GLU A 121 9.12 16.88 -2.43
N GLY A 122 9.99 17.59 -3.14
CA GLY A 122 10.44 17.17 -4.46
C GLY A 122 9.42 17.47 -5.57
N THR A 123 9.57 16.80 -6.70
CA THR A 123 8.74 17.00 -7.90
C THR A 123 7.70 15.90 -8.01
N ILE A 124 6.42 16.27 -8.20
CA ILE A 124 5.32 15.31 -8.38
C ILE A 124 4.47 15.76 -9.56
N PRO A 125 4.77 15.30 -10.76
CA PRO A 125 4.04 15.67 -11.97
C PRO A 125 2.75 14.85 -12.10
N LEU A 126 1.69 15.20 -11.38
CA LEU A 126 0.40 14.48 -11.41
C LEU A 126 -0.28 14.50 -12.78
N GLN A 127 0.07 15.44 -13.65
CA GLN A 127 -0.51 15.57 -14.99
C GLN A 127 0.23 14.75 -16.05
N THR A 128 1.43 14.26 -15.76
CA THR A 128 2.26 13.55 -16.72
C THR A 128 1.87 12.07 -16.76
N LEU A 129 1.29 11.62 -17.88
CA LEU A 129 0.81 10.23 -18.01
C LEU A 129 1.94 9.18 -17.95
N ARG A 130 3.16 9.55 -18.34
CA ARG A 130 4.33 8.69 -18.28
C ARG A 130 5.03 8.66 -16.91
N ALA A 131 4.55 9.45 -15.93
CA ALA A 131 5.09 9.47 -14.59
C ALA A 131 4.71 8.19 -13.85
N ASP A 132 5.69 7.54 -13.24
CA ASP A 132 5.49 6.42 -12.34
C ASP A 132 5.19 6.96 -10.94
N ILE A 133 3.91 6.98 -10.59
CA ILE A 133 3.42 7.50 -9.32
C ILE A 133 2.71 6.37 -8.59
N ASP A 134 3.30 5.94 -7.49
CA ASP A 134 2.66 5.01 -6.58
C ASP A 134 1.70 5.75 -5.65
N TYR A 135 0.51 5.17 -5.42
CA TYR A 135 -0.55 5.75 -4.61
C TYR A 135 -0.96 4.83 -3.48
N GLY A 136 -0.98 5.36 -2.26
CA GLY A 136 -1.46 4.66 -1.08
C GLY A 136 -2.56 5.42 -0.35
N PHE A 137 -3.49 4.68 0.23
CA PHE A 137 -4.56 5.20 1.07
C PHE A 137 -4.68 4.40 2.35
N ALA A 138 -4.78 5.09 3.48
CA ALA A 138 -5.03 4.47 4.78
C ALA A 138 -5.97 5.33 5.63
N GLU A 139 -6.71 4.69 6.52
CA GLU A 139 -7.56 5.36 7.49
C GLU A 139 -7.00 5.17 8.91
N ALA A 140 -6.82 6.26 9.64
CA ALA A 140 -6.48 6.25 11.05
C ALA A 140 -7.74 6.33 11.91
N ASN A 141 -7.94 5.36 12.79
CA ASN A 141 -9.06 5.35 13.74
C ASN A 141 -8.66 6.12 14.99
N THR A 142 -9.02 7.40 15.03
CA THR A 142 -8.75 8.24 16.20
C THR A 142 -9.96 8.32 17.13
N THR A 143 -9.75 8.76 18.39
CA THR A 143 -10.84 8.95 19.36
C THR A 143 -11.89 9.96 18.90
N TYR A 144 -11.54 10.86 17.98
CA TYR A 144 -12.41 11.90 17.44
C TYR A 144 -13.05 11.53 16.10
N GLY A 145 -12.81 10.33 15.60
CA GLY A 145 -13.30 9.84 14.32
C GLY A 145 -12.18 9.37 13.39
N LYS A 146 -12.52 9.03 12.17
CA LYS A 146 -11.56 8.58 11.16
C LYS A 146 -10.84 9.75 10.51
N VAL A 147 -9.54 9.60 10.31
CA VAL A 147 -8.70 10.52 9.55
C VAL A 147 -8.17 9.77 8.33
N GLY A 148 -8.51 10.25 7.13
CA GLY A 148 -8.02 9.69 5.87
C GLY A 148 -6.61 10.20 5.55
N VAL A 149 -5.72 9.29 5.21
CA VAL A 149 -4.35 9.58 4.77
C VAL A 149 -4.18 9.15 3.33
N LYS A 150 -3.70 10.03 2.48
CA LYS A 150 -3.37 9.75 1.07
C LYS A 150 -1.91 10.08 0.83
N VAL A 151 -1.22 9.21 0.15
CA VAL A 151 0.20 9.37 -0.18
C VAL A 151 0.41 9.13 -1.66
N TRP A 152 1.20 9.98 -2.31
CA TRP A 152 1.67 9.83 -3.67
C TRP A 152 3.20 9.86 -3.65
N ILE A 153 3.84 8.86 -4.22
CA ILE A 153 5.30 8.77 -4.32
C ILE A 153 5.67 8.73 -5.80
N TYR A 154 6.51 9.66 -6.22
CA TYR A 154 7.02 9.71 -7.59
C TYR A 154 8.37 9.02 -7.67
N GLU A 155 8.45 7.97 -8.46
CA GLU A 155 9.67 7.20 -8.68
C GLU A 155 10.44 7.65 -9.93
N GLY A 156 9.74 8.12 -10.94
CA GLY A 156 10.37 8.55 -12.19
C GLY A 156 9.42 8.52 -13.38
N GLU A 157 9.96 8.57 -14.56
CA GLU A 157 9.21 8.44 -15.80
C GLU A 157 9.46 7.07 -16.43
N VAL A 158 8.39 6.42 -16.86
CA VAL A 158 8.44 5.20 -17.67
C VAL A 158 8.37 5.59 -19.13
N LEU A 159 9.51 5.52 -19.82
CA LEU A 159 9.56 5.72 -21.25
C LEU A 159 9.22 4.40 -21.97
N PRO A 160 8.44 4.43 -23.06
CA PRO A 160 8.19 3.24 -23.85
C PRO A 160 9.52 2.73 -24.41
N THR A 161 9.94 1.55 -23.99
CA THR A 161 11.06 0.84 -24.61
C THR A 161 10.66 0.53 -26.05
N LYS A 162 11.42 1.01 -27.04
CA LYS A 162 11.25 0.58 -28.41
C LYS A 162 11.49 -0.93 -28.44
N THR A 163 10.42 -1.71 -28.46
CA THR A 163 10.53 -3.11 -28.86
C THR A 163 11.05 -3.10 -30.30
N ASN A 164 12.30 -3.48 -30.49
CA ASN A 164 12.80 -3.81 -31.81
C ASN A 164 11.85 -4.89 -32.35
N LYS A 165 10.97 -4.48 -33.28
CA LYS A 165 10.34 -5.41 -34.18
C LYS A 165 11.46 -5.90 -35.09
N GLU A 166 12.22 -6.89 -34.65
CA GLU A 166 13.04 -7.69 -35.53
C GLU A 166 12.08 -8.52 -36.38
N GLY A 167 12.04 -8.15 -37.63
CA GLY A 167 11.81 -8.91 -38.80
C GLY A 167 10.95 -10.16 -38.73
N SER A 168 9.75 -10.06 -39.21
CA SER A 168 9.14 -11.15 -39.96
C SER A 168 9.04 -10.72 -41.41
N ASP A 169 10.20 -10.65 -42.07
CA ASP A 169 10.31 -10.87 -43.51
C ASP A 169 10.85 -12.27 -43.68
N LYS A 170 9.96 -13.23 -43.93
CA LYS A 170 10.08 -14.29 -44.92
C LYS A 170 8.80 -15.12 -44.95
#